data_3ee6c8f08fd461b9364bd405017b5c93
#
_entry.id   3ee6c8f08fd461b9364bd405017b5c93
#
_cell.length_a   1.000
_cell.length_b   1.000
_cell.length_c   1.000
_cell.angle_alpha   90.00
_cell.angle_beta   90.00
_cell.angle_gamma   90.00
#
_symmetry.space_group_name_H-M   'P 1'
#
loop_
_entity.id
_entity.type
_entity.pdbx_description
1 polymer ?
#
loop_
_entity_poly.entity_id
_entity_poly.type
_entity_poly.pdbx_seq_one_letter_code
_entity_poly.pdbx_strand_id
1 'polypeptide(L)'
;MVPEFPTGNGAIDLIIRYAGQLFGLELKSFANQPGYREALKQAVKYGKNLGMTAVWLVLFVEAVDDQNRGRFEMVYTDKQTGVVVHPLFVQTGSLV
;
A
#
# COMPACT_ATOMS: atom_id res chain seq x y z
N MET A 1 -11.41 -2.52 14.65
CA MET A 1 -10.51 -2.77 13.52
C MET A 1 -11.02 -3.93 12.68
N VAL A 2 -11.08 -3.75 11.40
CA VAL A 2 -11.53 -4.79 10.49
C VAL A 2 -10.31 -5.38 9.79
N PRO A 3 -10.00 -6.66 10.00
CA PRO A 3 -8.78 -7.25 9.46
C PRO A 3 -8.79 -7.34 7.94
N GLU A 4 -9.97 -7.42 7.34
CA GLU A 4 -10.07 -7.55 5.90
C GLU A 4 -11.40 -7.02 5.42
N PHE A 5 -11.38 -6.30 4.31
CA PHE A 5 -12.57 -5.67 3.76
C PHE A 5 -12.65 -5.95 2.25
N PRO A 6 -13.59 -6.77 1.80
CA PRO A 6 -13.66 -7.14 0.38
C PRO A 6 -13.97 -5.95 -0.51
N THR A 7 -13.28 -5.88 -1.66
CA THR A 7 -13.46 -4.81 -2.65
C THR A 7 -13.54 -5.36 -4.07
N GLY A 8 -14.27 -6.43 -4.27
CA GLY A 8 -14.37 -7.09 -5.57
C GLY A 8 -13.29 -8.14 -5.74
N ASN A 9 -12.25 -7.85 -6.52
CA ASN A 9 -11.22 -8.84 -6.84
C ASN A 9 -10.16 -8.96 -5.76
N GLY A 10 -10.39 -8.39 -4.61
CA GLY A 10 -9.42 -8.46 -3.54
C GLY A 10 -9.97 -7.81 -2.30
N ALA A 11 -9.08 -7.55 -1.37
CA ALA A 11 -9.44 -6.97 -0.10
C ALA A 11 -8.35 -6.02 0.34
N ILE A 12 -8.74 -5.00 1.08
CA ILE A 12 -7.77 -4.19 1.80
C ILE A 12 -7.59 -4.80 3.18
N ASP A 13 -6.36 -4.90 3.64
CA ASP A 13 -6.06 -5.68 4.84
C ASP A 13 -6.52 -5.02 6.11
N LEU A 14 -6.51 -3.69 6.14
CA LEU A 14 -6.86 -2.95 7.33
C LEU A 14 -7.44 -1.59 6.96
N ILE A 15 -8.51 -1.23 7.63
CA ILE A 15 -9.12 0.10 7.47
C ILE A 15 -9.08 0.82 8.80
N ILE A 16 -8.56 2.03 8.79
CA ILE A 16 -8.48 2.87 9.97
C ILE A 16 -9.35 4.10 9.74
N ARG A 17 -10.26 4.34 10.67
CA ARG A 17 -11.06 5.57 10.66
C ARG A 17 -10.52 6.52 11.73
N TYR A 18 -10.16 7.72 11.31
CA TYR A 18 -9.63 8.70 12.23
C TYR A 18 -10.03 10.11 11.77
N ALA A 19 -10.54 10.91 12.69
CA ALA A 19 -10.94 12.30 12.44
C ALA A 19 -11.87 12.43 11.23
N GLY A 20 -12.82 11.49 11.09
CA GLY A 20 -13.79 11.52 10.00
C GLY A 20 -13.25 11.04 8.66
N GLN A 21 -12.02 10.55 8.61
CA GLN A 21 -11.40 10.07 7.38
C GLN A 21 -11.12 8.59 7.45
N LEU A 22 -11.08 7.97 6.27
CA LEU A 22 -10.75 6.56 6.14
C LEU A 22 -9.36 6.41 5.54
N PHE A 23 -8.55 5.58 6.19
CA PHE A 23 -7.21 5.25 5.72
C PHE A 23 -7.12 3.74 5.53
N GLY A 24 -6.59 3.33 4.37
CA GLY A 24 -6.43 1.91 4.09
C GLY A 24 -4.99 1.48 4.26
N LEU A 25 -4.80 0.25 4.69
CA LEU A 25 -3.50 -0.37 4.83
C LEU A 25 -3.50 -1.67 4.04
N GLU A 26 -2.62 -1.76 3.06
CA GLU A 26 -2.45 -2.95 2.22
C GLU A 26 -1.11 -3.57 2.52
N LEU A 27 -1.10 -4.88 2.83
CA LEU A 27 0.13 -5.60 3.17
C LEU A 27 0.50 -6.52 2.00
N LYS A 28 1.71 -6.38 1.48
CA LYS A 28 2.19 -7.17 0.36
C LYS A 28 3.63 -7.58 0.58
N SER A 29 4.01 -8.72 0.01
CA SER A 29 5.42 -9.09 -0.09
C SER A 29 5.98 -8.48 -1.37
N PHE A 30 7.15 -7.86 -1.25
CA PHE A 30 7.81 -7.30 -2.42
C PHE A 30 8.62 -8.41 -3.11
N ALA A 31 8.30 -8.68 -4.36
CA ALA A 31 8.99 -9.70 -5.13
C ALA A 31 9.79 -9.08 -6.29
N ASN A 32 9.18 -8.15 -7.01
CA ASN A 32 9.81 -7.53 -8.17
C ASN A 32 9.11 -6.23 -8.53
N GLN A 33 9.68 -5.51 -9.49
CA GLN A 33 9.15 -4.22 -9.89
C GLN A 33 7.75 -4.31 -10.53
N PRO A 34 7.47 -5.26 -11.45
CA PRO A 34 6.12 -5.39 -11.97
C PRO A 34 5.07 -5.65 -10.89
N GLY A 35 5.38 -6.49 -9.91
CA GLY A 35 4.48 -6.74 -8.79
C GLY A 35 4.24 -5.50 -7.96
N TYR A 36 5.27 -4.69 -7.77
CA TYR A 36 5.16 -3.41 -7.07
C TYR A 36 4.19 -2.47 -7.79
N ARG A 37 4.32 -2.35 -9.10
CA ARG A 37 3.43 -1.48 -9.89
C ARG A 37 1.99 -1.96 -9.81
N GLU A 38 1.79 -3.27 -9.86
CA GLU A 38 0.46 -3.83 -9.74
C GLU A 38 -0.15 -3.56 -8.37
N ALA A 39 0.67 -3.64 -7.33
CA ALA A 39 0.22 -3.33 -5.98
C ALA A 39 -0.20 -1.86 -5.85
N LEU A 40 0.53 -0.94 -6.49
CA LEU A 40 0.14 0.46 -6.52
C LEU A 40 -1.23 0.65 -7.17
N LYS A 41 -1.46 -0.01 -8.30
CA LYS A 41 -2.73 0.07 -9.00
C LYS A 41 -3.88 -0.46 -8.15
N GLN A 42 -3.65 -1.57 -7.47
CA GLN A 42 -4.66 -2.14 -6.59
C GLN A 42 -4.98 -1.23 -5.42
N ALA A 43 -3.95 -0.62 -4.84
CA ALA A 43 -4.14 0.32 -3.74
C ALA A 43 -4.99 1.52 -4.18
N VAL A 44 -4.74 2.06 -5.36
CA VAL A 44 -5.55 3.14 -5.92
C VAL A 44 -6.99 2.69 -6.10
N LYS A 45 -7.19 1.50 -6.66
CA LYS A 45 -8.53 0.95 -6.88
C LYS A 45 -9.30 0.80 -5.56
N TYR A 46 -8.64 0.26 -4.54
CA TYR A 46 -9.28 0.12 -3.23
C TYR A 46 -9.62 1.48 -2.64
N GLY A 47 -8.71 2.43 -2.72
CA GLY A 47 -8.96 3.77 -2.22
C GLY A 47 -10.16 4.41 -2.89
N LYS A 48 -10.23 4.31 -4.22
CA LYS A 48 -11.35 4.85 -4.98
C LYS A 48 -12.66 4.17 -4.58
N ASN A 49 -12.68 2.84 -4.53
CA ASN A 49 -13.89 2.08 -4.29
C ASN A 49 -14.43 2.27 -2.89
N LEU A 50 -13.56 2.51 -1.92
CA LEU A 50 -13.95 2.66 -0.52
C LEU A 50 -14.00 4.11 -0.07
N GLY A 51 -13.82 5.06 -0.99
CA GLY A 51 -13.89 6.47 -0.66
C GLY A 51 -12.72 6.97 0.20
N MET A 52 -11.58 6.32 0.08
CA MET A 52 -10.38 6.72 0.80
C MET A 52 -9.55 7.68 -0.03
N THR A 53 -8.95 8.67 0.62
CA THR A 53 -8.05 9.58 -0.07
C THR A 53 -6.60 9.12 0.03
N ALA A 54 -6.29 8.25 0.97
CA ALA A 54 -4.93 7.77 1.18
C ALA A 54 -4.91 6.28 1.51
N VAL A 55 -3.97 5.57 0.93
CA VAL A 55 -3.74 4.15 1.21
C VAL A 55 -2.25 3.95 1.50
N TRP A 56 -1.95 3.26 2.56
CA TRP A 56 -0.58 2.90 2.91
C TRP A 56 -0.30 1.50 2.37
N LEU A 57 0.71 1.39 1.54
CA LEU A 57 1.12 0.12 0.95
C LEU A 57 2.37 -0.36 1.68
N VAL A 58 2.21 -1.32 2.57
CA VAL A 58 3.32 -1.86 3.35
C VAL A 58 3.89 -3.05 2.61
N LEU A 59 5.15 -2.96 2.27
CA LEU A 59 5.84 -3.96 1.46
C LEU A 59 6.87 -4.68 2.32
N PHE A 60 6.63 -5.95 2.55
CA PHE A 60 7.57 -6.77 3.30
C PHE A 60 8.66 -7.26 2.35
N VAL A 61 9.89 -7.01 2.70
CA VAL A 61 11.05 -7.36 1.90
C VAL A 61 12.14 -7.90 2.80
N GLU A 62 12.88 -8.89 2.31
CA GLU A 62 13.95 -9.48 3.11
C GLU A 62 15.03 -8.46 3.43
N ALA A 63 15.49 -7.73 2.42
CA ALA A 63 16.47 -6.67 2.58
C ALA A 63 16.29 -5.64 1.48
N VAL A 64 16.54 -4.38 1.81
CA VAL A 64 16.47 -3.29 0.84
C VAL A 64 17.55 -2.27 1.20
N ASP A 65 18.32 -1.84 0.19
CA ASP A 65 19.31 -0.79 0.43
C ASP A 65 18.64 0.60 0.39
N ASP A 66 19.38 1.61 0.82
CA ASP A 66 18.84 2.96 0.91
C ASP A 66 18.44 3.54 -0.44
N GLN A 67 19.18 3.19 -1.49
CA GLN A 67 18.89 3.68 -2.83
C GLN A 67 17.54 3.14 -3.32
N ASN A 68 17.31 1.85 -3.17
CA ASN A 68 16.06 1.24 -3.59
C ASN A 68 14.91 1.65 -2.68
N ARG A 69 15.16 1.81 -1.38
CA ARG A 69 14.15 2.32 -0.48
C ARG A 69 13.67 3.70 -0.90
N GLY A 70 14.58 4.60 -1.19
CA GLY A 70 14.22 5.94 -1.65
C GLY A 70 13.49 5.91 -2.98
N ARG A 71 13.86 4.98 -3.86
CA ARG A 71 13.25 4.88 -5.17
C ARG A 71 11.80 4.38 -5.12
N PHE A 72 11.52 3.41 -4.25
CA PHE A 72 10.20 2.78 -4.20
C PHE A 72 9.28 3.34 -3.12
N GLU A 73 9.80 4.04 -2.12
CA GLU A 73 8.98 4.64 -1.08
C GLU A 73 8.46 6.03 -1.45
N MET A 74 8.56 6.41 -2.70
CA MET A 74 8.02 7.68 -3.14
C MET A 74 6.50 7.66 -3.13
N VAL A 75 5.92 8.73 -2.60
CA VAL A 75 4.47 8.88 -2.58
C VAL A 75 3.94 8.93 -4.02
N TYR A 76 2.93 8.15 -4.28
CA TYR A 76 2.30 8.10 -5.60
C TYR A 76 0.90 8.70 -5.52
N THR A 77 0.62 9.68 -6.35
CA THR A 77 -0.71 10.28 -6.45
C THR A 77 -1.32 9.93 -7.80
N ASP A 78 -2.45 9.24 -7.77
CA ASP A 78 -3.16 8.91 -9.00
C ASP A 78 -3.92 10.14 -9.49
N LYS A 79 -3.62 10.55 -10.72
CA LYS A 79 -4.19 11.79 -11.25
C LYS A 79 -5.68 11.67 -11.56
N GLN A 80 -6.15 10.47 -11.86
CA GLN A 80 -7.55 10.28 -12.23
C GLN A 80 -8.46 10.25 -11.02
N THR A 81 -8.03 9.66 -9.93
CA THR A 81 -8.87 9.47 -8.76
C THR A 81 -8.51 10.40 -7.61
N GLY A 82 -7.30 10.93 -7.61
CA GLY A 82 -6.79 11.72 -6.49
C GLY A 82 -6.33 10.89 -5.31
N VAL A 83 -6.39 9.57 -5.41
CA VAL A 83 -5.94 8.70 -4.33
C VAL A 83 -4.42 8.79 -4.19
N VAL A 84 -3.96 8.96 -2.97
CA VAL A 84 -2.54 9.01 -2.64
C VAL A 84 -2.12 7.69 -2.02
N VAL A 85 -1.07 7.08 -2.56
CA VAL A 85 -0.53 5.83 -2.02
C VAL A 85 0.82 6.12 -1.40
N HIS A 86 1.00 5.67 -0.16
CA HIS A 86 2.24 5.81 0.58
C HIS A 86 2.93 4.45 0.69
N PRO A 87 3.88 4.13 -0.19
CA PRO A 87 4.62 2.88 -0.09
C PRO A 87 5.61 2.93 1.07
N LEU A 88 5.75 1.82 1.77
CA LEU A 88 6.66 1.73 2.90
C LEU A 88 7.23 0.32 2.95
N PHE A 89 8.56 0.21 3.01
CA PHE A 89 9.21 -1.08 3.15
C PHE A 89 9.38 -1.46 4.60
N VAL A 90 9.06 -2.72 4.91
CA VAL A 90 9.38 -3.34 6.19
C VAL A 90 10.37 -4.46 5.92
N GLN A 91 11.57 -4.32 6.44
CA GLN A 91 12.63 -5.29 6.23
C GLN A 91 12.50 -6.42 7.23
N THR A 92 12.38 -7.64 6.72
CA THR A 92 12.07 -8.81 7.55
C THR A 92 13.22 -9.79 7.68
N GLY A 93 14.20 -9.71 6.81
CA GLY A 93 15.26 -10.71 6.77
C GLY A 93 16.36 -10.45 7.76
N SER A 94 17.26 -11.42 7.85
CA SER A 94 18.52 -11.29 8.58
C SER A 94 18.37 -10.95 10.05
N LEU A 95 17.36 -11.47 10.68
CA LEU A 95 17.19 -11.31 12.11
C LEU A 95 17.95 -12.35 12.90
N VAL A 96 18.81 -13.00 12.28
CA VAL A 96 19.61 -14.04 12.90
C VAL A 96 20.83 -13.46 13.54
#